data_51e12901a58741e425733661da866e36
#
_entry.id   51e12901a58741e425733661da866e36
#
_cell.length_a   1.000
_cell.length_b   1.000
_cell.length_c   1.000
_cell.angle_alpha   90.00
_cell.angle_beta   90.00
_cell.angle_gamma   90.00
#
_symmetry.space_group_name_H-M   'P 1'
#
loop_
_entity.id
_entity.type
_entity.pdbx_description
1 polymer ?
#
loop_
_entity_poly.entity_id
_entity_poly.type
_entity_poly.pdbx_seq_one_letter_code
_entity_poly.pdbx_strand_id
1 'polypeptide(L)'
;MTSNEKEMGKSELLVVTGMSGAGKSLVIQSLEDMGFFCVDNLPPVLLPKFVELMAQGNPSLQKVAIAIDLRGKELFKSLVKEIDIIKSRNDVILDLSLIHI
;
A
#
# COMPACT_ATOMS: atom_id res chain seq x y z
N MET A 1 -17.67 19.54 -5.15
CA MET A 1 -16.52 19.97 -4.36
C MET A 1 -16.46 19.32 -2.99
N THR A 2 -17.59 19.14 -2.35
CA THR A 2 -17.60 18.45 -1.07
C THR A 2 -17.05 17.03 -1.15
N SER A 3 -17.31 16.34 -2.27
CA SER A 3 -16.77 15.00 -2.45
C SER A 3 -15.24 15.01 -2.54
N ASN A 4 -14.66 16.06 -3.11
CA ASN A 4 -13.21 16.19 -3.19
C ASN A 4 -12.58 16.40 -1.82
N GLU A 5 -13.24 17.14 -0.96
CA GLU A 5 -12.74 17.33 0.39
C GLU A 5 -12.70 16.02 1.17
N LYS A 6 -13.73 15.19 1.01
CA LYS A 6 -13.76 13.89 1.65
C LYS A 6 -12.67 12.98 1.10
N GLU A 7 -12.43 13.05 -0.20
CA GLU A 7 -11.40 12.23 -0.83
C GLU A 7 -10.01 12.67 -0.43
N MET A 8 -9.80 13.96 -0.21
CA MET A 8 -8.50 14.48 0.19
C MET A 8 -8.07 13.98 1.55
N GLY A 9 -9.02 13.65 2.44
CA GLY A 9 -8.70 13.08 3.73
C GLY A 9 -8.50 11.58 3.71
N LYS A 10 -8.76 10.94 2.56
CA LYS A 10 -8.69 9.49 2.44
C LYS A 10 -7.45 9.09 1.65
N SER A 11 -6.67 8.22 2.25
CA SER A 11 -5.47 7.70 1.61
C SER A 11 -5.73 6.32 1.02
N GLU A 12 -5.06 6.03 -0.09
CA GLU A 12 -5.16 4.73 -0.74
C GLU A 12 -3.85 3.99 -0.61
N LEU A 13 -3.91 2.77 -0.08
CA LEU A 13 -2.75 1.89 0.03
C LEU A 13 -3.04 0.62 -0.77
N LEU A 14 -2.23 0.39 -1.77
CA LEU A 14 -2.34 -0.80 -2.62
C LEU A 14 -1.14 -1.70 -2.36
N VAL A 15 -1.39 -2.90 -1.90
CA VAL A 15 -0.34 -3.89 -1.67
C VAL A 15 -0.44 -4.94 -2.78
N VAL A 16 0.63 -5.10 -3.53
CA VAL A 16 0.67 -6.02 -4.67
C VAL A 16 1.69 -7.11 -4.38
N THR A 17 1.26 -8.36 -4.53
CA THR A 17 2.09 -9.52 -4.28
C THR A 17 2.05 -10.48 -5.45
N GLY A 18 2.98 -11.43 -5.47
CA GLY A 18 2.98 -12.51 -6.46
C GLY A 18 3.62 -12.18 -7.79
N MET A 19 4.12 -10.97 -7.94
CA MET A 19 4.75 -10.56 -9.19
C MET A 19 6.25 -10.77 -9.15
N SER A 20 6.84 -11.02 -10.32
CA SER A 20 8.28 -11.11 -10.47
C SER A 20 8.69 -10.63 -11.86
N GLY A 21 9.93 -10.18 -11.98
CA GLY A 21 10.54 -9.86 -13.26
C GLY A 21 9.86 -8.72 -14.01
N ALA A 22 9.70 -8.92 -15.32
CA ALA A 22 9.20 -7.89 -16.22
C ALA A 22 7.75 -7.49 -15.91
N GLY A 23 6.94 -8.46 -15.44
CA GLY A 23 5.55 -8.16 -15.08
C GLY A 23 5.44 -7.18 -13.95
N LYS A 24 6.32 -7.31 -12.96
CA LYS A 24 6.34 -6.37 -11.84
C LYS A 24 6.69 -4.95 -12.30
N SER A 25 7.68 -4.83 -13.17
CA SER A 25 8.08 -3.52 -13.69
C SER A 25 6.95 -2.83 -14.44
N LEU A 26 6.21 -3.58 -15.24
CA LEU A 26 5.09 -3.03 -15.99
C LEU A 26 3.97 -2.55 -15.08
N VAL A 27 3.66 -3.32 -14.05
CA VAL A 27 2.60 -2.93 -13.10
C VAL A 27 3.01 -1.70 -12.32
N ILE A 28 4.26 -1.66 -11.84
CA ILE A 28 4.75 -0.50 -11.10
C ILE A 28 4.71 0.76 -11.97
N GLN A 29 5.15 0.64 -13.22
CA GLN A 29 5.13 1.78 -14.13
C GLN A 29 3.70 2.27 -14.36
N SER A 30 2.75 1.36 -14.53
CA SER A 30 1.35 1.74 -14.70
C SER A 30 0.81 2.46 -13.48
N LEU A 31 1.16 1.99 -12.29
CA LEU A 31 0.70 2.63 -11.05
C LEU A 31 1.32 4.02 -10.88
N GLU A 32 2.59 4.18 -11.25
CA GLU A 32 3.22 5.49 -11.22
C GLU A 32 2.51 6.46 -12.17
N ASP A 33 2.14 5.98 -13.35
CA ASP A 33 1.39 6.79 -14.32
C ASP A 33 0.02 7.21 -13.77
N MET A 34 -0.55 6.41 -12.88
CA MET A 34 -1.82 6.71 -12.23
C MET A 34 -1.68 7.61 -11.00
N GLY A 35 -0.46 8.02 -10.69
CA GLY A 35 -0.22 8.92 -9.58
C GLY A 35 0.12 8.25 -8.26
N PHE A 36 0.40 6.97 -8.26
CA PHE A 36 0.82 6.27 -7.05
C PHE A 36 2.29 6.46 -6.76
N PHE A 37 2.60 6.67 -5.49
CA PHE A 37 3.97 6.57 -5.02
C PHE A 37 4.30 5.08 -4.84
N CYS A 38 5.23 4.56 -5.60
CA CYS A 38 5.50 3.14 -5.63
C CYS A 38 6.74 2.77 -4.84
N VAL A 39 6.61 1.76 -3.99
CA VAL A 39 7.72 1.21 -3.23
C VAL A 39 7.86 -0.26 -3.63
N ASP A 40 9.06 -0.64 -4.04
CA ASP A 40 9.32 -2.02 -4.43
C ASP A 40 10.04 -2.75 -3.31
N ASN A 41 9.65 -4.00 -3.12
CA ASN A 41 10.36 -4.93 -2.23
C ASN A 41 10.40 -4.47 -0.77
N LEU A 42 9.28 -3.97 -0.27
CA LEU A 42 9.19 -3.56 1.13
C LEU A 42 8.97 -4.78 2.03
N PRO A 43 9.74 -4.92 3.11
CA PRO A 43 9.43 -5.95 4.10
C PRO A 43 8.08 -5.68 4.76
N PRO A 44 7.24 -6.72 4.96
CA PRO A 44 5.92 -6.51 5.56
C PRO A 44 5.94 -5.81 6.91
N VAL A 45 6.99 -6.02 7.70
CA VAL A 45 7.10 -5.41 9.03
C VAL A 45 7.15 -3.88 8.97
N LEU A 46 7.53 -3.30 7.83
CA LEU A 46 7.58 -1.85 7.66
C LEU A 46 6.27 -1.25 7.18
N LEU A 47 5.29 -2.07 6.88
CA LEU A 47 4.00 -1.59 6.37
C LEU A 47 3.31 -0.63 7.33
N PRO A 48 3.23 -0.91 8.64
CA PRO A 48 2.59 0.03 9.57
C PRO A 48 3.27 1.40 9.59
N LYS A 49 4.58 1.44 9.36
CA LYS A 49 5.32 2.69 9.32
C LYS A 49 4.87 3.57 8.16
N PHE A 50 4.63 2.96 7.01
CA PHE A 50 4.10 3.69 5.86
C PHE A 50 2.70 4.22 6.14
N VAL A 51 1.87 3.43 6.80
CA VAL A 51 0.53 3.87 7.16
C VAL A 51 0.59 5.07 8.08
N GLU A 52 1.51 5.08 9.04
CA GLU A 52 1.69 6.24 9.92
C GLU A 52 2.07 7.49 9.12
N LEU A 53 2.98 7.35 8.16
CA LEU A 53 3.38 8.46 7.32
C LEU A 53 2.22 8.99 6.48
N MET A 54 1.40 8.07 5.95
CA MET A 54 0.22 8.47 5.18
C MET A 54 -0.80 9.19 6.06
N ALA A 55 -0.93 8.75 7.31
CA ALA A 55 -1.87 9.35 8.25
C ALA A 55 -1.51 10.79 8.63
N GLN A 56 -0.25 11.17 8.43
CA GLN A 56 0.18 12.54 8.71
C GLN A 56 -0.31 13.55 7.66
N GLY A 57 -1.00 13.07 6.64
CA GLY A 57 -1.60 13.96 5.66
C GLY A 57 -0.65 14.49 4.60
N ASN A 58 0.48 13.84 4.39
CA ASN A 58 1.43 14.24 3.36
C ASN A 58 0.81 14.05 1.98
N PRO A 59 0.65 15.12 1.18
CA PRO A 59 0.03 14.99 -0.15
C PRO A 59 0.75 14.02 -1.07
N SER A 60 2.05 13.88 -0.92
CA SER A 60 2.83 12.95 -1.75
C SER A 60 2.55 11.49 -1.43
N LEU A 61 1.93 11.21 -0.30
CA LEU A 61 1.67 9.85 0.17
C LEU A 61 0.19 9.54 0.27
N GLN A 62 -0.65 10.20 -0.51
CA GLN A 62 -2.08 9.90 -0.51
C GLN A 62 -2.41 8.64 -1.31
N LYS A 63 -1.58 8.32 -2.28
CA LYS A 63 -1.71 7.10 -3.07
C LYS A 63 -0.39 6.37 -3.06
N VAL A 64 -0.33 5.27 -2.34
CA VAL A 64 0.90 4.48 -2.20
C VAL A 64 0.65 3.07 -2.69
N ALA A 65 1.51 2.58 -3.54
CA ALA A 65 1.49 1.20 -4.00
C ALA A 65 2.78 0.51 -3.54
N ILE A 66 2.63 -0.59 -2.85
CA ILE A 66 3.76 -1.33 -2.30
C ILE A 66 3.81 -2.71 -2.91
N ALA A 67 4.90 -3.03 -3.56
CA ALA A 67 5.15 -4.36 -4.10
C ALA A 67 5.93 -5.17 -3.06
N ILE A 68 5.38 -6.31 -2.67
CA ILE A 68 5.99 -7.18 -1.67
C ILE A 68 6.29 -8.53 -2.31
N ASP A 69 7.54 -8.94 -2.23
CA ASP A 69 7.98 -10.24 -2.72
C ASP A 69 7.80 -11.25 -1.59
N LEU A 70 6.79 -12.10 -1.73
CA LEU A 70 6.47 -13.10 -0.71
C LEU A 70 7.15 -14.42 -1.08
N ARG A 71 8.32 -14.64 -0.52
CA ARG A 71 9.03 -15.90 -0.67
C ARG A 71 8.86 -16.69 0.61
N GLY A 72 7.98 -17.69 0.56
CA GLY A 72 7.76 -18.57 1.69
C GLY A 72 6.58 -18.16 2.56
N LYS A 73 6.15 -19.10 3.38
CA LYS A 73 4.95 -18.95 4.20
C LYS A 73 5.12 -17.93 5.32
N GLU A 74 6.35 -17.78 5.80
CA GLU A 74 6.61 -16.87 6.92
C GLU A 74 6.34 -15.42 6.55
N LEU A 75 6.78 -14.99 5.35
CA LEU A 75 6.54 -13.64 4.89
C LEU A 75 5.06 -13.40 4.62
N PHE A 76 4.38 -14.42 4.09
CA PHE A 76 2.94 -14.28 3.86
C PHE A 76 2.18 -14.10 5.17
N LYS A 77 2.51 -14.89 6.18
CA LYS A 77 1.88 -14.77 7.50
C LYS A 77 2.17 -13.41 8.12
N SER A 78 3.39 -12.93 7.97
CA SER A 78 3.77 -11.62 8.47
C SER A 78 2.95 -10.53 7.80
N LEU A 79 2.77 -10.61 6.48
CA LEU A 79 1.96 -9.64 5.74
C LEU A 79 0.52 -9.62 6.22
N VAL A 80 -0.11 -10.79 6.35
CA VAL A 80 -1.49 -10.89 6.81
C VAL A 80 -1.65 -10.27 8.19
N LYS A 81 -0.71 -10.55 9.08
CA LYS A 81 -0.72 -10.01 10.44
C LYS A 81 -0.65 -8.49 10.41
N GLU A 82 0.25 -7.93 9.62
CA GLU A 82 0.40 -6.48 9.55
C GLU A 82 -0.83 -5.82 8.94
N ILE A 83 -1.43 -6.43 7.93
CA ILE A 83 -2.65 -5.92 7.34
C ILE A 83 -3.79 -5.91 8.35
N ASP A 84 -3.93 -6.97 9.15
CA ASP A 84 -4.95 -7.03 10.19
C ASP A 84 -4.77 -5.93 11.23
N ILE A 85 -3.53 -5.66 11.63
CA ILE A 85 -3.22 -4.59 12.57
C ILE A 85 -3.64 -3.24 11.98
N ILE A 86 -3.34 -3.01 10.71
CA ILE A 86 -3.68 -1.76 10.05
C ILE A 86 -5.20 -1.59 9.96
N LYS A 87 -5.90 -2.65 9.59
CA LYS A 87 -7.37 -2.58 9.45
C LYS A 87 -8.08 -2.35 10.78
N SER A 88 -7.46 -2.73 11.89
CA SER A 88 -8.05 -2.52 13.20
C SER A 88 -7.88 -1.09 13.72
N ARG A 89 -7.08 -0.28 13.05
CA ARG A 89 -6.87 1.12 13.44
C ARG A 89 -8.06 1.96 13.05
N ASN A 90 -8.56 2.75 13.98
CA ASN A 90 -9.69 3.64 13.75
C ASN A 90 -9.26 5.10 13.60
N ASP A 91 -7.99 5.39 13.81
CA ASP A 91 -7.45 6.75 13.77
C ASP A 91 -6.98 7.15 12.37
N VAL A 92 -7.07 6.25 11.40
CA VAL A 92 -6.61 6.48 10.04
C VAL A 92 -7.73 6.19 9.06
N ILE A 93 -7.99 7.14 8.17
CA ILE A 93 -8.91 6.93 7.06
C ILE A 93 -8.09 6.39 5.90
N LEU A 94 -8.20 5.08 5.66
CA LEU A 94 -7.35 4.40 4.72
C LEU A 94 -8.15 3.40 3.90
N ASP A 95 -7.98 3.46 2.59
CA ASP A 95 -8.52 2.47 1.68
C ASP A 95 -7.40 1.49 1.34
N LEU A 96 -7.46 0.30 1.92
CA LEU A 96 -6.43 -0.72 1.74
C LEU A 96 -6.92 -1.80 0.80
N SER A 97 -6.17 -2.02 -0.26
CA SER A 97 -6.44 -3.10 -1.22
C SER A 97 -5.25 -4.03 -1.31
N LEU A 98 -5.52 -5.32 -1.34
CA LEU A 98 -4.49 -6.34 -1.51
C LEU A 98 -4.74 -7.07 -2.82
N ILE A 99 -3.75 -7.06 -3.70
CA ILE A 99 -3.83 -7.73 -4.99
C ILE A 99 -2.72 -8.77 -5.06
N HIS A 100 -3.12 -10.01 -5.35
CA HIS A 100 -2.18 -11.09 -5.59
C HIS A 100 -2.25 -11.50 -7.06
N ILE A 101 -1.10 -11.46 -7.71
CA ILE A 101 -1.02 -11.77 -9.15
C ILE A 101 -0.26 -13.07 -9.39
#